data_f1e8cfda96f6950b61de85ecd613f406
#
_entry.id   f1e8cfda96f6950b61de85ecd613f406
#
_cell.length_a   1.000
_cell.length_b   1.000
_cell.length_c   1.000
_cell.angle_alpha   90.00
_cell.angle_beta   90.00
_cell.angle_gamma   90.00
#
_symmetry.space_group_name_H-M   'P 1'
#
loop_
_entity.id
_entity.type
_entity.pdbx_description
1 polymer ?
#
loop_
_entity_poly.entity_id
_entity_poly.type
_entity_poly.pdbx_seq_one_letter_code
_entity_poly.pdbx_strand_id
1 'polypeptide(L)'
;MKPIAHIHTDLPQKFGIPRNSFLAPHLQGRIIFEPEFALDTAVEGLDEFSHLWLLWEFQNGTPGGAAADIAADLATKDKSGATSKWTPSVRPPRLGGVERRGVFATRSPFRPNPIGLTCVKLDHVELTPQGPVIHVLAADLRDGTPIYDIKPYIPFADCHPEATGGWIEDAPWHELEVDFPDQLRARFAALAEASKLEGLIEVLHQDPRRAGSKHEPDRVYHLAYAGLDVAFTVDRDVLHVLGVD
;
A
#
# COMPACT_ATOMS: atom_id res chain seq x y z
N MET A 1 -9.39 -10.24 15.97
CA MET A 1 -10.36 -9.13 15.87
C MET A 1 -11.33 -9.47 14.74
N LYS A 2 -12.57 -8.94 14.75
CA LYS A 2 -13.53 -9.11 13.66
C LYS A 2 -13.40 -7.89 12.72
N PRO A 3 -13.27 -8.06 11.39
CA PRO A 3 -13.31 -6.93 10.48
C PRO A 3 -14.63 -6.17 10.60
N ILE A 4 -14.57 -4.85 10.49
CA ILE A 4 -15.75 -3.99 10.42
C ILE A 4 -16.09 -3.58 9.00
N ALA A 5 -15.09 -3.60 8.13
CA ALA A 5 -15.19 -3.21 6.73
C ALA A 5 -14.08 -3.86 5.90
N HIS A 6 -14.17 -3.71 4.58
CA HIS A 6 -13.09 -3.99 3.64
C HIS A 6 -12.82 -2.76 2.80
N ILE A 7 -11.54 -2.49 2.53
CA ILE A 7 -11.17 -1.45 1.56
C ILE A 7 -11.03 -2.05 0.18
N HIS A 8 -11.62 -1.38 -0.82
CA HIS A 8 -11.48 -1.70 -2.23
C HIS A 8 -10.62 -0.65 -2.91
N THR A 9 -9.59 -1.09 -3.61
CA THR A 9 -8.59 -0.24 -4.28
C THR A 9 -8.32 -0.75 -5.69
N ASP A 10 -7.58 0.05 -6.46
CA ASP A 10 -7.15 -0.31 -7.82
C ASP A 10 -5.93 -1.26 -7.84
N LEU A 11 -5.44 -1.71 -6.68
CA LEU A 11 -4.25 -2.55 -6.52
C LEU A 11 -4.63 -3.97 -6.06
N PRO A 12 -4.93 -4.89 -6.99
CA PRO A 12 -5.37 -6.25 -6.65
C PRO A 12 -4.22 -7.13 -6.13
N GLN A 13 -2.96 -6.73 -6.36
CA GLN A 13 -1.76 -7.49 -6.03
C GLN A 13 -0.83 -6.70 -5.10
N LYS A 14 0.11 -7.39 -4.43
CA LYS A 14 1.15 -6.73 -3.61
C LYS A 14 2.18 -5.97 -4.44
N PHE A 15 2.37 -6.38 -5.67
CA PHE A 15 3.27 -5.71 -6.61
C PHE A 15 2.66 -4.35 -6.97
N GLY A 16 3.44 -3.29 -6.80
CA GLY A 16 3.01 -1.92 -7.06
C GLY A 16 2.41 -1.18 -5.86
N ILE A 17 2.07 -1.85 -4.75
CA ILE A 17 1.58 -1.12 -3.57
C ILE A 17 2.70 -0.23 -3.02
N PRO A 18 2.46 1.09 -2.89
CA PRO A 18 3.39 2.01 -2.24
C PRO A 18 3.74 1.55 -0.81
N ARG A 19 4.93 1.84 -0.36
CA ARG A 19 5.40 1.39 0.97
C ARG A 19 4.84 2.18 2.13
N ASN A 20 4.28 3.34 1.87
CA ASN A 20 3.57 4.19 2.81
C ASN A 20 2.49 4.97 2.06
N SER A 21 1.43 5.33 2.75
CA SER A 21 0.46 6.30 2.28
C SER A 21 1.14 7.64 1.94
N PHE A 22 0.51 8.44 1.12
CA PHE A 22 1.02 9.73 0.63
C PHE A 22 2.29 9.68 -0.25
N LEU A 23 2.90 8.51 -0.49
CA LEU A 23 3.84 8.33 -1.61
C LEU A 23 3.11 8.29 -2.96
N ALA A 24 1.81 7.99 -2.94
CA ALA A 24 0.91 8.06 -4.07
C ALA A 24 -0.43 8.67 -3.58
N PRO A 25 -0.48 10.01 -3.43
CA PRO A 25 -1.59 10.72 -2.80
C PRO A 25 -2.91 10.64 -3.58
N HIS A 26 -2.88 10.29 -4.88
CA HIS A 26 -4.09 10.14 -5.70
C HIS A 26 -4.60 8.70 -5.80
N LEU A 27 -4.00 7.74 -5.10
CA LEU A 27 -4.54 6.39 -5.02
C LEU A 27 -5.89 6.40 -4.31
N GLN A 28 -6.91 5.95 -5.03
CA GLN A 28 -8.29 5.92 -4.54
C GLN A 28 -8.58 4.63 -3.78
N GLY A 29 -9.44 4.74 -2.77
CA GLY A 29 -9.97 3.61 -2.05
C GLY A 29 -11.41 3.85 -1.61
N ARG A 30 -12.18 2.77 -1.52
CA ARG A 30 -13.56 2.77 -1.00
C ARG A 30 -13.64 1.79 0.15
N ILE A 31 -14.05 2.26 1.32
CA ILE A 31 -14.24 1.42 2.50
C ILE A 31 -15.73 1.07 2.58
N ILE A 32 -16.01 -0.23 2.44
CA ILE A 32 -17.36 -0.78 2.46
C ILE A 32 -17.52 -1.59 3.75
N PHE A 33 -18.49 -1.21 4.58
CA PHE A 33 -18.73 -1.85 5.86
C PHE A 33 -19.33 -3.25 5.72
N GLU A 34 -19.02 -4.11 6.67
CA GLU A 34 -19.77 -5.33 6.88
C GLU A 34 -21.23 -5.00 7.25
N PRO A 35 -22.21 -5.80 6.81
CA PRO A 35 -23.63 -5.47 6.99
C PRO A 35 -24.03 -5.14 8.45
N GLU A 36 -23.39 -5.75 9.42
CA GLU A 36 -23.63 -5.50 10.86
C GLU A 36 -23.25 -4.08 11.28
N PHE A 37 -22.27 -3.45 10.59
CA PHE A 37 -21.70 -2.16 10.92
C PHE A 37 -22.08 -1.06 9.91
N ALA A 38 -22.83 -1.40 8.86
CA ALA A 38 -23.23 -0.50 7.77
C ALA A 38 -24.41 0.42 8.21
N LEU A 39 -24.17 1.24 9.24
CA LEU A 39 -25.16 2.14 9.81
C LEU A 39 -24.76 3.61 9.54
N ASP A 40 -25.65 4.40 8.98
CA ASP A 40 -25.41 5.82 8.66
C ASP A 40 -25.01 6.61 9.92
N THR A 41 -25.60 6.29 11.07
CA THR A 41 -25.27 6.93 12.33
C THR A 41 -23.85 6.67 12.82
N ALA A 42 -23.19 5.61 12.32
CA ALA A 42 -21.80 5.31 12.70
C ALA A 42 -20.79 6.21 11.99
N VAL A 43 -21.17 6.89 10.90
CA VAL A 43 -20.33 7.82 10.15
C VAL A 43 -20.77 9.27 10.28
N GLU A 44 -21.77 9.56 11.12
CA GLU A 44 -22.26 10.91 11.35
C GLU A 44 -21.13 11.81 11.87
N GLY A 45 -20.89 12.95 11.20
CA GLY A 45 -19.82 13.89 11.50
C GLY A 45 -18.42 13.48 11.04
N LEU A 46 -18.27 12.33 10.34
CA LEU A 46 -16.96 11.90 9.85
C LEU A 46 -16.44 12.82 8.75
N ASP A 47 -17.31 13.42 7.95
CA ASP A 47 -17.01 14.36 6.87
C ASP A 47 -16.46 15.72 7.36
N GLU A 48 -16.50 15.99 8.66
CA GLU A 48 -15.83 17.15 9.26
C GLU A 48 -14.30 16.97 9.36
N PHE A 49 -13.80 15.74 9.19
CA PHE A 49 -12.37 15.41 9.28
C PHE A 49 -11.74 15.28 7.89
N SER A 50 -10.52 15.75 7.75
CA SER A 50 -9.77 15.66 6.49
C SER A 50 -9.02 14.35 6.31
N HIS A 51 -8.66 13.67 7.41
CA HIS A 51 -7.86 12.45 7.40
C HIS A 51 -8.36 11.44 8.41
N LEU A 52 -8.12 10.16 8.11
CA LEU A 52 -8.51 9.04 8.94
C LEU A 52 -7.33 8.10 9.19
N TRP A 53 -7.26 7.52 10.39
CA TRP A 53 -6.46 6.35 10.68
C TRP A 53 -7.25 5.09 10.38
N LEU A 54 -6.63 4.18 9.60
CA LEU A 54 -7.14 2.83 9.36
C LEU A 54 -6.29 1.82 10.11
N LEU A 55 -6.91 0.99 10.94
CA LEU A 55 -6.31 -0.19 11.54
C LEU A 55 -6.72 -1.41 10.72
N TRP A 56 -5.74 -2.17 10.23
CA TRP A 56 -5.95 -3.29 9.34
C TRP A 56 -4.96 -4.43 9.62
N GLU A 57 -5.12 -5.57 8.97
CA GLU A 57 -4.22 -6.70 9.13
C GLU A 57 -3.52 -7.03 7.81
N PHE A 58 -2.20 -7.20 7.89
CA PHE A 58 -1.44 -7.75 6.79
C PHE A 58 -1.93 -9.17 6.48
N GLN A 59 -2.56 -9.35 5.34
CA GLN A 59 -2.88 -10.68 4.85
C GLN A 59 -1.56 -11.41 4.56
N ASN A 60 -1.16 -12.30 5.46
CA ASN A 60 -0.03 -13.19 5.26
C ASN A 60 -0.30 -13.97 3.97
N GLY A 61 0.52 -13.69 2.95
CA GLY A 61 0.31 -14.19 1.61
C GLY A 61 0.09 -15.70 1.58
N THR A 62 -0.85 -16.12 0.73
CA THR A 62 -0.97 -17.49 0.25
C THR A 62 0.41 -18.02 -0.13
N PRO A 63 0.78 -19.27 0.19
CA PRO A 63 2.05 -19.85 -0.22
C PRO A 63 2.21 -19.73 -1.75
N GLY A 64 3.26 -19.06 -2.22
CA GLY A 64 3.53 -18.86 -3.64
C GLY A 64 3.97 -17.45 -4.06
N GLY A 65 3.91 -16.45 -3.17
CA GLY A 65 4.48 -15.12 -3.46
C GLY A 65 5.89 -14.98 -2.86
N ALA A 66 6.68 -14.02 -3.36
CA ALA A 66 8.06 -13.73 -2.92
C ALA A 66 8.21 -13.51 -1.39
N ALA A 67 7.13 -13.29 -0.66
CA ALA A 67 7.10 -13.27 0.80
C ALA A 67 7.24 -14.66 1.44
N ALA A 68 6.84 -15.74 0.75
CA ALA A 68 7.01 -17.10 1.23
C ALA A 68 8.50 -17.51 1.18
N ASP A 69 9.21 -17.08 0.12
CA ASP A 69 10.66 -17.35 -0.03
C ASP A 69 11.47 -16.58 1.02
N ILE A 70 11.08 -15.35 1.34
CA ILE A 70 11.71 -14.55 2.40
C ILE A 70 11.39 -15.13 3.79
N ALA A 71 10.16 -15.61 4.00
CA ALA A 71 9.76 -16.24 5.25
C ALA A 71 10.44 -17.59 5.46
N ALA A 72 10.67 -18.38 4.40
CA ALA A 72 11.39 -19.64 4.47
C ALA A 72 12.89 -19.44 4.81
N ASP A 73 13.50 -18.40 4.27
CA ASP A 73 14.90 -18.04 4.52
C ASP A 73 15.14 -17.40 5.91
N LEU A 74 14.05 -16.89 6.53
CA LEU A 74 14.06 -16.16 7.80
C LEU A 74 13.38 -16.91 8.96
N ALA A 75 12.86 -18.11 8.72
CA ALA A 75 12.26 -18.92 9.76
C ALA A 75 13.33 -19.29 10.81
N THR A 76 13.48 -18.43 11.81
CA THR A 76 14.23 -18.80 13.01
C THR A 76 13.42 -19.84 13.76
N LYS A 77 13.93 -21.05 13.83
CA LYS A 77 13.43 -22.04 14.79
C LYS A 77 13.60 -21.43 16.19
N ASP A 78 12.51 -21.25 16.91
CA ASP A 78 12.61 -20.96 18.33
C ASP A 78 13.26 -22.15 19.06
N LYS A 79 13.59 -21.96 20.32
CA LYS A 79 14.22 -23.03 21.13
C LYS A 79 13.32 -24.28 21.33
N SER A 80 12.04 -24.21 20.93
CA SER A 80 11.07 -25.31 20.97
C SER A 80 10.96 -26.06 19.63
N GLY A 81 11.62 -25.56 18.57
CA GLY A 81 11.56 -26.17 17.24
C GLY A 81 10.30 -25.78 16.44
N ALA A 82 9.43 -24.91 16.98
CA ALA A 82 8.25 -24.41 16.26
C ALA A 82 8.65 -23.31 15.28
N THR A 83 8.08 -23.34 14.08
CA THR A 83 8.22 -22.28 13.08
C THR A 83 7.41 -21.05 13.54
N SER A 84 8.11 -20.05 14.07
CA SER A 84 7.47 -18.79 14.41
C SER A 84 7.09 -18.04 13.15
N LYS A 85 5.84 -17.54 13.08
CA LYS A 85 5.35 -16.70 11.97
C LYS A 85 5.90 -15.28 12.00
N TRP A 86 6.69 -14.90 13.01
CA TRP A 86 7.28 -13.57 13.14
C TRP A 86 8.81 -13.65 13.24
N THR A 87 9.49 -12.54 12.96
CA THR A 87 10.95 -12.47 13.09
C THR A 87 11.36 -11.28 13.96
N PRO A 88 12.34 -11.42 14.88
CA PRO A 88 12.78 -10.32 15.74
C PRO A 88 13.49 -9.21 14.96
N SER A 89 14.03 -9.51 13.78
CA SER A 89 14.70 -8.54 12.92
C SER A 89 14.42 -8.79 11.45
N VAL A 90 14.33 -7.72 10.69
CA VAL A 90 14.03 -7.71 9.25
C VAL A 90 15.08 -6.93 8.47
N ARG A 91 15.07 -7.06 7.15
CA ARG A 91 15.88 -6.26 6.22
C ARG A 91 14.98 -5.27 5.48
N PRO A 92 14.94 -3.99 5.91
CA PRO A 92 14.09 -3.01 5.25
C PRO A 92 14.51 -2.80 3.80
N PRO A 93 13.57 -2.78 2.85
CA PRO A 93 13.85 -2.52 1.44
C PRO A 93 14.57 -1.16 1.21
N ARG A 94 14.21 -0.15 2.00
CA ARG A 94 14.82 1.19 1.91
C ARG A 94 16.33 1.20 2.20
N LEU A 95 16.84 0.19 2.92
CA LEU A 95 18.27 -0.05 3.14
C LEU A 95 18.84 -1.07 2.14
N GLY A 96 18.27 -1.16 0.93
CA GLY A 96 18.69 -2.11 -0.09
C GLY A 96 18.47 -3.60 0.29
N GLY A 97 17.77 -3.88 1.38
CA GLY A 97 17.59 -5.24 1.88
C GLY A 97 18.85 -5.89 2.48
N VAL A 98 19.91 -5.11 2.75
CA VAL A 98 21.20 -5.61 3.25
C VAL A 98 21.27 -5.52 4.78
N GLU A 99 21.02 -4.34 5.32
CA GLU A 99 21.10 -4.12 6.76
C GLU A 99 19.88 -4.64 7.50
N ARG A 100 20.12 -5.14 8.73
CA ARG A 100 19.05 -5.58 9.61
C ARG A 100 18.61 -4.49 10.57
N ARG A 101 17.31 -4.47 10.85
CA ARG A 101 16.69 -3.64 11.91
C ARG A 101 15.76 -4.49 12.75
N GLY A 102 15.60 -4.17 14.03
CA GLY A 102 14.59 -4.78 14.89
C GLY A 102 13.20 -4.59 14.27
N VAL A 103 12.34 -5.61 14.33
CA VAL A 103 11.01 -5.56 13.71
C VAL A 103 10.17 -4.38 14.22
N PHE A 104 10.31 -4.03 15.50
CA PHE A 104 9.61 -2.92 16.13
C PHE A 104 10.17 -1.53 15.75
N ALA A 105 11.37 -1.47 15.19
CA ALA A 105 11.92 -0.27 14.58
C ALA A 105 11.57 -0.14 13.08
N THR A 106 10.57 -0.89 12.62
CA THR A 106 10.10 -0.91 11.23
C THR A 106 8.58 -1.03 11.16
N ARG A 107 8.00 -0.85 9.98
CA ARG A 107 6.58 -1.13 9.68
C ARG A 107 6.40 -2.47 8.94
N SER A 108 7.32 -3.41 9.13
CA SER A 108 7.28 -4.73 8.49
C SER A 108 6.07 -5.56 8.94
N PRO A 109 5.47 -6.38 8.05
CA PRO A 109 4.39 -7.31 8.39
C PRO A 109 4.83 -8.49 9.25
N PHE A 110 6.14 -8.76 9.37
CA PHE A 110 6.67 -9.92 10.11
C PHE A 110 6.67 -9.71 11.63
N ARG A 111 5.61 -9.11 12.14
CA ARG A 111 5.35 -8.80 13.56
C ARG A 111 4.62 -9.94 14.24
N PRO A 112 4.65 -10.04 15.59
CA PRO A 112 3.84 -11.02 16.34
C PRO A 112 2.34 -10.89 16.02
N ASN A 113 1.85 -9.64 15.97
CA ASN A 113 0.51 -9.29 15.50
C ASN A 113 0.69 -8.46 14.23
N PRO A 114 0.34 -8.96 13.05
CA PRO A 114 0.58 -8.28 11.78
C PRO A 114 -0.43 -7.15 11.53
N ILE A 115 -0.54 -6.25 12.49
CA ILE A 115 -1.44 -5.08 12.43
C ILE A 115 -0.75 -3.96 11.64
N GLY A 116 -1.45 -3.44 10.65
CA GLY A 116 -1.11 -2.24 9.91
C GLY A 116 -1.83 -1.02 10.44
N LEU A 117 -1.20 0.13 10.28
CA LEU A 117 -1.76 1.45 10.57
C LEU A 117 -1.43 2.37 9.41
N THR A 118 -2.46 2.89 8.77
CA THR A 118 -2.33 3.79 7.61
C THR A 118 -3.16 5.05 7.84
N CYS A 119 -2.57 6.21 7.63
CA CYS A 119 -3.30 7.47 7.52
C CYS A 119 -3.74 7.65 6.07
N VAL A 120 -5.01 7.91 5.83
CA VAL A 120 -5.57 8.20 4.51
C VAL A 120 -6.24 9.57 4.52
N LYS A 121 -6.34 10.21 3.36
CA LYS A 121 -7.14 11.44 3.21
C LYS A 121 -8.59 11.04 2.99
N LEU A 122 -9.51 11.59 3.77
CA LEU A 122 -10.94 11.47 3.51
C LEU A 122 -11.29 12.32 2.29
N ASP A 123 -11.92 11.71 1.30
CA ASP A 123 -12.47 12.42 0.16
C ASP A 123 -13.91 12.83 0.44
N HIS A 124 -14.80 11.85 0.63
CA HIS A 124 -16.19 12.07 1.03
C HIS A 124 -16.82 10.80 1.63
N VAL A 125 -17.98 10.97 2.25
CA VAL A 125 -18.84 9.86 2.69
C VAL A 125 -20.07 9.82 1.80
N GLU A 126 -20.32 8.67 1.17
CA GLU A 126 -21.50 8.41 0.34
C GLU A 126 -22.50 7.57 1.13
N LEU A 127 -23.75 8.05 1.29
CA LEU A 127 -24.83 7.26 1.87
C LEU A 127 -25.55 6.47 0.77
N THR A 128 -25.50 5.16 0.83
CA THR A 128 -26.14 4.26 -0.14
C THR A 128 -27.26 3.43 0.50
N PRO A 129 -28.16 2.83 -0.28
CA PRO A 129 -29.19 1.93 0.27
C PRO A 129 -28.63 0.69 0.98
N GLN A 130 -27.35 0.37 0.76
CA GLN A 130 -26.65 -0.75 1.40
C GLN A 130 -25.86 -0.32 2.64
N GLY A 131 -25.88 0.97 2.98
CA GLY A 131 -25.14 1.61 4.05
C GLY A 131 -24.08 2.58 3.55
N PRO A 132 -23.37 3.24 4.46
CA PRO A 132 -22.36 4.24 4.10
C PRO A 132 -21.13 3.62 3.43
N VAL A 133 -20.56 4.36 2.47
CA VAL A 133 -19.27 4.07 1.83
C VAL A 133 -18.33 5.25 2.10
N ILE A 134 -17.16 4.99 2.62
CA ILE A 134 -16.15 6.03 2.86
C ILE A 134 -15.18 6.03 1.69
N HIS A 135 -15.12 7.12 0.94
CA HIS A 135 -14.17 7.34 -0.14
C HIS A 135 -12.90 8.00 0.40
N VAL A 136 -11.74 7.43 0.07
CA VAL A 136 -10.44 7.88 0.58
C VAL A 136 -9.42 7.98 -0.54
N LEU A 137 -8.39 8.81 -0.30
CA LEU A 137 -7.21 8.96 -1.15
C LEU A 137 -5.96 8.55 -0.36
N ALA A 138 -4.85 8.33 -1.07
CA ALA A 138 -3.57 7.86 -0.52
C ALA A 138 -3.66 6.46 0.11
N ALA A 139 -4.50 5.58 -0.41
CA ALA A 139 -4.72 4.23 0.10
C ALA A 139 -3.62 3.26 -0.37
N ASP A 140 -2.58 3.06 0.45
CA ASP A 140 -1.47 2.13 0.21
C ASP A 140 -1.82 0.68 0.58
N LEU A 141 -3.02 0.24 0.24
CA LEU A 141 -3.59 -1.03 0.64
C LEU A 141 -4.00 -1.86 -0.58
N ARG A 142 -3.86 -3.18 -0.45
CA ARG A 142 -4.34 -4.11 -1.46
C ARG A 142 -5.88 -4.15 -1.44
N ASP A 143 -6.47 -4.33 -2.62
CA ASP A 143 -7.91 -4.59 -2.74
C ASP A 143 -8.37 -5.75 -1.84
N GLY A 144 -9.50 -5.56 -1.16
CA GLY A 144 -10.08 -6.51 -0.23
C GLY A 144 -9.36 -6.61 1.12
N THR A 145 -8.50 -5.65 1.49
CA THR A 145 -7.87 -5.66 2.82
C THR A 145 -8.90 -5.40 3.92
N PRO A 146 -8.95 -6.28 4.96
CA PRO A 146 -9.88 -6.11 6.07
C PRO A 146 -9.48 -4.93 6.95
N ILE A 147 -10.46 -4.09 7.27
CA ILE A 147 -10.34 -2.95 8.20
C ILE A 147 -10.97 -3.35 9.53
N TYR A 148 -10.25 -3.14 10.62
CA TYR A 148 -10.68 -3.49 11.98
C TYR A 148 -11.14 -2.30 12.80
N ASP A 149 -10.66 -1.09 12.45
CA ASP A 149 -11.08 0.15 13.12
C ASP A 149 -10.77 1.35 12.21
N ILE A 150 -11.58 2.41 12.38
CA ILE A 150 -11.43 3.69 11.70
C ILE A 150 -11.48 4.77 12.78
N LYS A 151 -10.49 5.67 12.79
CA LYS A 151 -10.47 6.80 13.71
C LYS A 151 -10.18 8.10 12.97
N PRO A 152 -10.77 9.22 13.38
CA PRO A 152 -10.38 10.51 12.81
C PRO A 152 -8.93 10.83 13.18
N TYR A 153 -8.22 11.46 12.26
CA TYR A 153 -6.92 12.07 12.53
C TYR A 153 -7.14 13.42 13.23
N ILE A 154 -6.52 13.58 14.40
CA ILE A 154 -6.69 14.76 15.25
C ILE A 154 -5.34 15.50 15.32
N PRO A 155 -5.17 16.66 14.61
CA PRO A 155 -3.87 17.31 14.45
C PRO A 155 -3.13 17.59 15.76
N PHE A 156 -3.82 18.04 16.81
CA PHE A 156 -3.16 18.35 18.07
C PHE A 156 -2.65 17.11 18.83
N ALA A 157 -3.17 15.92 18.53
CA ALA A 157 -2.78 14.66 19.17
C ALA A 157 -1.86 13.81 18.29
N ASP A 158 -2.01 13.90 16.97
CA ASP A 158 -1.36 12.98 16.02
C ASP A 158 -0.17 13.61 15.28
N CYS A 159 -0.10 14.97 15.20
CA CYS A 159 0.96 15.66 14.51
C CYS A 159 2.07 16.10 15.47
N HIS A 160 3.27 15.60 15.24
CA HIS A 160 4.48 15.89 15.99
C HIS A 160 5.58 16.40 15.05
N PRO A 161 5.61 17.68 14.69
CA PRO A 161 6.58 18.22 13.73
C PRO A 161 8.04 18.05 14.18
N GLU A 162 8.28 17.95 15.48
CA GLU A 162 9.60 17.74 16.10
C GLU A 162 10.04 16.25 16.11
N ALA A 163 9.17 15.32 15.70
CA ALA A 163 9.50 13.90 15.72
C ALA A 163 10.60 13.57 14.72
N THR A 164 11.53 12.70 15.11
CA THR A 164 12.60 12.23 14.24
C THR A 164 12.24 10.90 13.57
N GLY A 165 12.58 10.74 12.31
CA GLY A 165 12.33 9.52 11.52
C GLY A 165 13.36 8.41 11.74
N GLY A 166 14.38 8.66 12.58
CA GLY A 166 15.45 7.70 12.87
C GLY A 166 16.20 7.30 11.60
N TRP A 167 16.52 6.00 11.45
CA TRP A 167 17.30 5.50 10.30
C TRP A 167 16.65 5.74 8.93
N ILE A 168 15.37 6.10 8.89
CA ILE A 168 14.64 6.36 7.63
C ILE A 168 15.08 7.68 7.01
N GLU A 169 15.46 8.66 7.81
CA GLU A 169 15.92 9.98 7.35
C GLU A 169 17.25 9.88 6.60
N ASP A 170 18.15 9.00 7.06
CA ASP A 170 19.46 8.79 6.46
C ASP A 170 19.42 7.81 5.26
N ALA A 171 18.32 7.12 5.07
CA ALA A 171 18.19 6.12 4.01
C ALA A 171 17.85 6.80 2.67
N PRO A 172 18.64 6.58 1.60
CA PRO A 172 18.35 7.15 0.30
C PRO A 172 16.98 6.68 -0.21
N TRP A 173 16.23 7.60 -0.79
CA TRP A 173 14.98 7.32 -1.47
C TRP A 173 15.06 7.91 -2.87
N HIS A 174 14.90 7.07 -3.88
CA HIS A 174 14.90 7.48 -5.27
C HIS A 174 13.53 7.21 -5.86
N GLU A 175 12.98 8.22 -6.50
CA GLU A 175 11.82 8.10 -7.35
C GLU A 175 12.31 7.94 -8.79
N LEU A 176 11.63 7.12 -9.57
CA LEU A 176 11.93 6.96 -10.99
C LEU A 176 11.26 8.10 -11.77
N GLU A 177 11.90 8.56 -12.81
CA GLU A 177 11.22 9.31 -13.86
C GLU A 177 10.28 8.37 -14.62
N VAL A 178 9.06 8.78 -14.90
CA VAL A 178 8.07 7.96 -15.62
C VAL A 178 7.85 8.52 -17.02
N ASP A 179 8.37 7.81 -18.00
CA ASP A 179 8.06 8.03 -19.42
C ASP A 179 6.77 7.27 -19.77
N PHE A 180 5.67 8.03 -19.83
CA PHE A 180 4.36 7.51 -20.16
C PHE A 180 3.84 8.19 -21.43
N PRO A 181 3.97 7.57 -22.61
CA PRO A 181 3.59 8.16 -23.87
C PRO A 181 2.13 8.60 -23.93
N ASP A 182 1.85 9.76 -24.57
CA ASP A 182 0.50 10.33 -24.67
C ASP A 182 -0.53 9.37 -25.25
N GLN A 183 -0.11 8.53 -26.21
CA GLN A 183 -0.99 7.51 -26.79
C GLN A 183 -1.44 6.47 -25.75
N LEU A 184 -0.55 6.07 -24.84
CA LEU A 184 -0.88 5.12 -23.78
C LEU A 184 -1.69 5.78 -22.65
N ARG A 185 -1.47 7.08 -22.37
CA ARG A 185 -2.34 7.87 -21.47
C ARG A 185 -3.77 7.94 -22.03
N ALA A 186 -3.92 8.23 -23.32
CA ALA A 186 -5.21 8.24 -23.98
C ALA A 186 -5.88 6.85 -23.98
N ARG A 187 -5.07 5.78 -24.17
CA ARG A 187 -5.57 4.41 -24.09
C ARG A 187 -6.05 4.06 -22.68
N PHE A 188 -5.30 4.42 -21.65
CA PHE A 188 -5.72 4.23 -20.25
C PHE A 188 -7.06 4.93 -19.99
N ALA A 189 -7.19 6.21 -20.36
CA ALA A 189 -8.41 6.99 -20.18
C ALA A 189 -9.62 6.45 -20.97
N ALA A 190 -9.39 5.67 -22.02
CA ALA A 190 -10.46 4.99 -22.78
C ALA A 190 -10.90 3.65 -22.12
N LEU A 191 -10.07 3.04 -21.30
CA LEU A 191 -10.30 1.71 -20.70
C LEU A 191 -10.66 1.81 -19.20
N ALA A 192 -10.23 2.86 -18.51
CA ALA A 192 -10.48 3.10 -17.10
C ALA A 192 -10.87 4.57 -16.85
N GLU A 193 -11.27 4.87 -15.62
CA GLU A 193 -11.56 6.25 -15.21
C GLU A 193 -10.29 7.11 -15.27
N ALA A 194 -10.38 8.24 -15.99
CA ALA A 194 -9.25 9.16 -16.17
C ALA A 194 -8.66 9.68 -14.84
N SER A 195 -9.50 9.81 -13.80
CA SER A 195 -9.10 10.22 -12.45
C SER A 195 -8.08 9.28 -11.79
N LYS A 196 -7.96 8.03 -12.27
CA LYS A 196 -7.03 7.02 -11.72
C LYS A 196 -5.63 7.09 -12.33
N LEU A 197 -5.46 7.83 -13.43
CA LEU A 197 -4.18 7.89 -14.15
C LEU A 197 -3.06 8.49 -13.29
N GLU A 198 -3.36 9.53 -12.53
CA GLU A 198 -2.37 10.19 -11.67
C GLU A 198 -1.87 9.22 -10.59
N GLY A 199 -2.78 8.50 -9.94
CA GLY A 199 -2.41 7.47 -8.96
C GLY A 199 -1.55 6.36 -9.56
N LEU A 200 -1.80 5.94 -10.81
CA LEU A 200 -0.93 5.00 -11.52
C LEU A 200 0.48 5.56 -11.73
N ILE A 201 0.59 6.80 -12.18
CA ILE A 201 1.89 7.46 -12.41
C ILE A 201 2.67 7.55 -11.11
N GLU A 202 2.03 7.94 -10.01
CA GLU A 202 2.65 8.00 -8.69
C GLU A 202 3.15 6.62 -8.21
N VAL A 203 2.38 5.56 -8.43
CA VAL A 203 2.82 4.18 -8.15
C VAL A 203 4.07 3.81 -8.94
N LEU A 204 4.12 4.17 -10.23
CA LEU A 204 5.26 3.89 -11.08
C LEU A 204 6.51 4.69 -10.66
N HIS A 205 6.36 5.95 -10.22
CA HIS A 205 7.43 6.76 -9.63
C HIS A 205 8.09 6.08 -8.41
N GLN A 206 7.32 5.32 -7.63
CA GLN A 206 7.80 4.66 -6.41
C GLN A 206 8.59 3.36 -6.67
N ASP A 207 8.95 3.07 -7.90
CA ASP A 207 9.63 1.83 -8.33
C ASP A 207 8.94 0.57 -7.78
N PRO A 208 7.95 0.03 -8.49
CA PRO A 208 7.21 -1.15 -8.03
C PRO A 208 8.08 -2.41 -7.92
N ARG A 209 9.29 -2.42 -8.49
CA ARG A 209 10.18 -3.58 -8.45
C ARG A 209 10.65 -3.89 -7.03
N ARG A 210 11.12 -5.12 -6.85
CA ARG A 210 11.74 -5.54 -5.58
C ARG A 210 13.02 -4.74 -5.32
N ALA A 211 13.21 -4.24 -4.11
CA ALA A 211 14.46 -3.60 -3.71
C ALA A 211 15.66 -4.52 -3.96
N GLY A 212 16.74 -3.95 -4.51
CA GLY A 212 17.93 -4.70 -4.88
C GLY A 212 17.78 -5.55 -6.16
N SER A 213 16.73 -5.32 -6.95
CA SER A 213 16.63 -5.90 -8.30
C SER A 213 17.86 -5.57 -9.12
N LYS A 214 18.37 -6.56 -9.86
CA LYS A 214 19.47 -6.33 -10.80
C LYS A 214 19.04 -5.37 -11.91
N HIS A 215 19.98 -4.62 -12.43
CA HIS A 215 19.74 -3.81 -13.62
C HIS A 215 19.53 -4.73 -14.84
N GLU A 216 18.30 -4.80 -15.29
CA GLU A 216 17.86 -5.59 -16.45
C GLU A 216 16.97 -4.69 -17.33
N PRO A 217 17.55 -3.82 -18.18
CA PRO A 217 16.80 -2.75 -18.87
C PRO A 217 15.76 -3.29 -19.86
N ASP A 218 15.98 -4.50 -20.41
CA ASP A 218 15.07 -5.13 -21.37
C ASP A 218 13.99 -5.99 -20.70
N ARG A 219 14.00 -6.10 -19.37
CA ARG A 219 13.02 -6.91 -18.65
C ARG A 219 11.70 -6.18 -18.56
N VAL A 220 10.66 -6.80 -19.13
CA VAL A 220 9.29 -6.31 -19.02
C VAL A 220 8.67 -6.76 -17.70
N TYR A 221 8.09 -5.81 -17.00
CA TYR A 221 7.29 -6.00 -15.78
C TYR A 221 5.84 -5.71 -16.09
N HIS A 222 4.93 -6.32 -15.33
CA HIS A 222 3.49 -6.17 -15.48
C HIS A 222 2.87 -5.77 -14.15
N LEU A 223 2.15 -4.65 -14.14
CA LEU A 223 1.42 -4.12 -12.99
C LEU A 223 -0.08 -4.20 -13.27
N ALA A 224 -0.81 -4.96 -12.45
CA ALA A 224 -2.26 -4.92 -12.47
C ALA A 224 -2.75 -3.68 -11.71
N TYR A 225 -3.48 -2.79 -12.39
CA TYR A 225 -4.01 -1.54 -11.84
C TYR A 225 -5.34 -1.18 -12.48
N ALA A 226 -6.36 -0.87 -11.69
CA ALA A 226 -7.71 -0.48 -12.15
C ALA A 226 -8.33 -1.47 -13.15
N GLY A 227 -8.04 -2.77 -12.99
CA GLY A 227 -8.52 -3.83 -13.88
C GLY A 227 -7.72 -3.99 -15.17
N LEU A 228 -6.67 -3.20 -15.38
CA LEU A 228 -5.79 -3.23 -16.55
C LEU A 228 -4.44 -3.86 -16.22
N ASP A 229 -3.74 -4.34 -17.25
CA ASP A 229 -2.35 -4.75 -17.19
C ASP A 229 -1.46 -3.64 -17.77
N VAL A 230 -0.57 -3.09 -16.97
CA VAL A 230 0.38 -2.04 -17.37
C VAL A 230 1.76 -2.65 -17.51
N ALA A 231 2.23 -2.78 -18.77
CA ALA A 231 3.55 -3.30 -19.09
C ALA A 231 4.59 -2.18 -19.09
N PHE A 232 5.75 -2.39 -18.45
CA PHE A 232 6.83 -1.41 -18.39
C PHE A 232 8.21 -2.05 -18.28
N THR A 233 9.23 -1.27 -18.64
CA THR A 233 10.65 -1.58 -18.37
C THR A 233 11.26 -0.49 -17.50
N VAL A 234 12.43 -0.74 -16.93
CA VAL A 234 13.19 0.29 -16.19
C VAL A 234 14.64 0.26 -16.60
N ASP A 235 15.11 1.36 -17.15
CA ASP A 235 16.52 1.61 -17.44
C ASP A 235 17.06 2.71 -16.53
N ARG A 236 17.96 2.35 -15.63
CA ARG A 236 18.50 3.24 -14.58
C ARG A 236 17.38 3.87 -13.74
N ASP A 237 17.20 5.18 -13.86
CA ASP A 237 16.24 5.98 -13.10
C ASP A 237 14.97 6.32 -13.90
N VAL A 238 14.81 5.73 -15.12
CA VAL A 238 13.65 5.96 -15.98
C VAL A 238 12.83 4.68 -16.14
N LEU A 239 11.53 4.78 -15.86
CA LEU A 239 10.53 3.76 -16.12
C LEU A 239 9.79 4.11 -17.41
N HIS A 240 9.84 3.21 -18.38
CA HIS A 240 9.16 3.35 -19.67
C HIS A 240 7.92 2.49 -19.72
N VAL A 241 6.74 3.11 -19.85
CA VAL A 241 5.48 2.39 -20.06
C VAL A 241 5.40 1.94 -21.52
N LEU A 242 5.20 0.64 -21.71
CA LEU A 242 5.20 -0.02 -23.03
C LEU A 242 3.80 -0.34 -23.54
N GLY A 243 2.85 -0.58 -22.65
CA GLY A 243 1.49 -0.99 -23.00
C GLY A 243 0.53 -0.85 -21.85
N VAL A 244 -0.75 -0.73 -22.19
CA VAL A 244 -1.90 -0.72 -21.28
C VAL A 244 -3.00 -1.56 -21.93
N ASP A 245 -3.39 -2.68 -21.32
CA ASP A 245 -4.36 -3.64 -21.86
C ASP A 245 -5.41 -4.06 -20.83
#